data_8983b5e1a78e651ecb155b4357038c6e
#
_entry.id   8983b5e1a78e651ecb155b4357038c6e
#
_cell.length_a   1.000
_cell.length_b   1.000
_cell.length_c   1.000
_cell.angle_alpha   90.00
_cell.angle_beta   90.00
_cell.angle_gamma   90.00
#
_symmetry.space_group_name_H-M   'P 1'
#
loop_
_entity.id
_entity.type
_entity.pdbx_description
1 polymer ?
#
loop_
_entity_poly.entity_id
_entity_poly.type
_entity_poly.pdbx_seq_one_letter_code
_entity_poly.pdbx_strand_id
1 'polypeptide(L)'
;VAATNATLAWLGGGSLAAGGYGMAGGMMVLGGIVAGPALAIFGHVLGNKGEEALNNARSNQEQARTIHDQAELMTGKLRAIEQVTSLANATFSKISSQLRRTVSELKKVIENNGVDYGTFSNESKEVVFRSVKFAQLLKAMIDTAILDQDGNLVLATEKRIKDVAAVASGQKASLDTPSA
;
A
#
# COMPACT_ATOMS: atom_id res chain seq x y z
N VAL A 1 -21.67 -6.03 -0.45
CA VAL A 1 -21.44 -7.50 -0.35
C VAL A 1 -21.26 -8.11 -1.74
N ALA A 2 -22.19 -7.92 -2.70
CA ALA A 2 -22.10 -8.53 -4.03
C ALA A 2 -20.86 -8.04 -4.83
N ALA A 3 -20.54 -6.75 -4.77
CA ALA A 3 -19.36 -6.18 -5.45
C ALA A 3 -18.04 -6.75 -4.90
N THR A 4 -17.94 -6.92 -3.59
CA THR A 4 -16.75 -7.49 -2.93
C THR A 4 -16.51 -8.94 -3.34
N ASN A 5 -17.60 -9.73 -3.44
CA ASN A 5 -17.53 -11.12 -3.85
C ASN A 5 -17.12 -11.26 -5.33
N ALA A 6 -17.60 -10.37 -6.19
CA ALA A 6 -17.23 -10.33 -7.60
C ALA A 6 -15.74 -9.97 -7.79
N THR A 7 -15.22 -9.04 -7.00
CA THR A 7 -13.80 -8.64 -7.03
C THR A 7 -12.89 -9.78 -6.57
N LEU A 8 -13.27 -10.50 -5.50
CA LEU A 8 -12.54 -11.68 -5.01
C LEU A 8 -12.55 -12.83 -6.02
N ALA A 9 -13.69 -13.08 -6.67
CA ALA A 9 -13.78 -14.11 -7.71
C ALA A 9 -12.92 -13.75 -8.94
N TRP A 10 -12.89 -12.48 -9.34
CA TRP A 10 -12.04 -12.01 -10.43
C TRP A 10 -10.55 -12.16 -10.10
N LEU A 11 -10.14 -11.82 -8.87
CA LEU A 11 -8.76 -11.96 -8.39
C LEU A 11 -8.33 -13.44 -8.32
N GLY A 12 -9.28 -14.36 -8.07
CA GLY A 12 -9.08 -15.82 -8.09
C GLY A 12 -9.11 -16.45 -9.48
N GLY A 13 -9.05 -15.66 -10.55
CA GLY A 13 -9.05 -16.16 -11.93
C GLY A 13 -10.42 -16.45 -12.51
N GLY A 14 -11.49 -15.92 -11.93
CA GLY A 14 -12.86 -16.05 -12.41
C GLY A 14 -13.71 -17.04 -11.61
N SER A 15 -14.93 -17.33 -12.09
CA SER A 15 -15.85 -18.26 -11.41
C SER A 15 -15.38 -19.72 -11.49
N LEU A 16 -15.78 -20.54 -10.52
CA LEU A 16 -15.54 -21.98 -10.53
C LEU A 16 -16.08 -22.66 -11.81
N ALA A 17 -17.20 -22.15 -12.34
CA ALA A 17 -17.80 -22.65 -13.58
C ALA A 17 -16.96 -22.36 -14.84
N ALA A 18 -16.07 -21.37 -14.77
CA ALA A 18 -15.15 -21.00 -15.86
C ALA A 18 -13.73 -21.57 -15.66
N GLY A 19 -13.54 -22.51 -14.74
CA GLY A 19 -12.23 -23.13 -14.45
C GLY A 19 -11.33 -22.29 -13.55
N GLY A 20 -11.83 -21.20 -12.97
CA GLY A 20 -11.12 -20.41 -11.96
C GLY A 20 -11.33 -20.93 -10.54
N TYR A 21 -10.49 -20.49 -9.62
CA TYR A 21 -10.59 -20.88 -8.20
C TYR A 21 -11.66 -20.07 -7.43
N GLY A 22 -12.44 -19.21 -8.10
CA GLY A 22 -13.53 -18.43 -7.53
C GLY A 22 -13.05 -17.49 -6.41
N MET A 23 -13.94 -17.25 -5.43
CA MET A 23 -13.62 -16.42 -4.25
C MET A 23 -12.50 -17.03 -3.39
N ALA A 24 -12.40 -18.37 -3.34
CA ALA A 24 -11.35 -19.06 -2.60
C ALA A 24 -9.95 -18.73 -3.18
N GLY A 25 -9.82 -18.70 -4.51
CA GLY A 25 -8.60 -18.29 -5.18
C GLY A 25 -8.25 -16.82 -4.96
N GLY A 26 -9.26 -15.93 -4.97
CA GLY A 26 -9.07 -14.51 -4.66
C GLY A 26 -8.62 -14.28 -3.22
N MET A 27 -9.15 -15.05 -2.28
CA MET A 27 -8.69 -15.04 -0.89
C MET A 27 -7.26 -15.61 -0.74
N MET A 28 -6.87 -16.61 -1.55
CA MET A 28 -5.48 -17.09 -1.60
C MET A 28 -4.50 -16.03 -2.12
N VAL A 29 -4.88 -15.30 -3.15
CA VAL A 29 -4.02 -14.25 -3.73
C VAL A 29 -3.84 -13.07 -2.77
N LEU A 30 -4.91 -12.66 -2.08
CA LEU A 30 -4.85 -11.61 -1.06
C LEU A 30 -4.27 -12.10 0.27
N GLY A 31 -4.41 -13.39 0.54
CA GLY A 31 -4.10 -14.00 1.83
C GLY A 31 -3.02 -15.06 1.77
N GLY A 32 -2.01 -14.93 0.93
CA GLY A 32 -0.84 -15.83 0.96
C GLY A 32 -0.32 -16.12 2.38
N ILE A 33 -0.87 -15.39 3.35
CA ILE A 33 -0.52 -15.38 4.77
C ILE A 33 -1.51 -16.18 5.65
N VAL A 34 -2.75 -16.46 5.20
CA VAL A 34 -3.80 -17.01 6.09
C VAL A 34 -4.47 -18.26 5.50
N ALA A 35 -3.99 -18.80 4.37
CA ALA A 35 -4.71 -19.83 3.62
C ALA A 35 -4.69 -21.23 4.25
N GLY A 36 -3.76 -21.57 5.15
CA GLY A 36 -3.64 -22.90 5.70
C GLY A 36 -4.89 -23.39 6.47
N PRO A 37 -5.37 -22.67 7.49
CA PRO A 37 -6.51 -23.13 8.30
C PRO A 37 -7.87 -23.05 7.58
N ALA A 38 -8.08 -22.01 6.75
CA ALA A 38 -9.37 -21.79 6.09
C ALA A 38 -9.68 -22.85 5.02
N LEU A 39 -8.69 -23.34 4.29
CA LEU A 39 -8.87 -24.39 3.27
C LEU A 39 -9.15 -25.76 3.86
N ALA A 40 -8.55 -26.07 5.01
CA ALA A 40 -8.84 -27.32 5.73
C ALA A 40 -10.30 -27.40 6.18
N ILE A 41 -10.91 -26.27 6.54
CA ILE A 41 -12.30 -26.16 6.97
C ILE A 41 -13.26 -26.40 5.79
N PHE A 42 -12.99 -25.83 4.62
CA PHE A 42 -13.84 -26.01 3.43
C PHE A 42 -13.86 -27.44 2.90
N GLY A 43 -12.72 -28.14 2.96
CA GLY A 43 -12.64 -29.55 2.52
C GLY A 43 -13.44 -30.53 3.39
N HIS A 44 -13.59 -30.20 4.67
CA HIS A 44 -14.27 -31.10 5.63
C HIS A 44 -15.80 -30.97 5.60
N VAL A 45 -16.34 -29.79 5.27
CA VAL A 45 -17.80 -29.53 5.23
C VAL A 45 -18.50 -30.23 4.07
N LEU A 46 -17.81 -30.62 3.01
CA LEU A 46 -18.39 -31.25 1.82
C LEU A 46 -18.46 -32.78 1.87
N GLY A 47 -17.89 -33.43 2.91
CA GLY A 47 -17.60 -34.88 2.89
C GLY A 47 -18.54 -35.80 3.65
N ASN A 48 -19.32 -35.41 4.67
CA ASN A 48 -20.04 -36.30 5.54
C ASN A 48 -21.53 -36.03 5.66
N LYS A 49 -22.35 -37.04 5.30
CA LYS A 49 -23.80 -37.07 5.48
C LYS A 49 -24.16 -37.97 6.67
N GLY A 50 -25.07 -37.50 7.53
CA GLY A 50 -25.79 -38.34 8.48
C GLY A 50 -25.53 -37.95 9.95
N GLU A 51 -25.85 -38.69 10.90
CA GLU A 51 -26.05 -38.64 12.37
C GLU A 51 -25.18 -37.67 13.23
N GLU A 52 -24.15 -37.05 12.68
CA GLU A 52 -23.29 -36.04 13.35
C GLU A 52 -23.85 -34.62 13.32
N ALA A 53 -25.03 -34.39 12.76
CA ALA A 53 -25.57 -33.07 12.44
C ALA A 53 -25.63 -32.11 13.65
N LEU A 54 -25.83 -32.55 14.86
CA LEU A 54 -25.96 -31.71 16.04
C LEU A 54 -24.59 -31.28 16.62
N ASN A 55 -23.63 -32.20 16.64
CA ASN A 55 -22.24 -31.90 17.05
C ASN A 55 -21.54 -31.08 15.99
N ASN A 56 -21.83 -31.33 14.71
CA ASN A 56 -21.33 -30.54 13.58
C ASN A 56 -21.93 -29.13 13.57
N ALA A 57 -23.16 -28.90 14.01
CA ALA A 57 -23.75 -27.56 14.07
C ALA A 57 -23.03 -26.64 15.06
N ARG A 58 -22.61 -27.14 16.22
CA ARG A 58 -21.80 -26.34 17.19
C ARG A 58 -20.39 -26.07 16.67
N SER A 59 -19.74 -27.08 16.11
CA SER A 59 -18.44 -26.95 15.48
C SER A 59 -18.47 -25.95 14.30
N ASN A 60 -19.50 -26.03 13.46
CA ASN A 60 -19.71 -25.10 12.35
C ASN A 60 -20.00 -23.69 12.84
N GLN A 61 -20.68 -23.52 13.98
CA GLN A 61 -20.89 -22.17 14.56
C GLN A 61 -19.59 -21.55 15.08
N GLU A 62 -18.73 -22.32 15.74
CA GLU A 62 -17.42 -21.85 16.20
C GLU A 62 -16.50 -21.55 15.01
N GLN A 63 -16.51 -22.40 13.99
CA GLN A 63 -15.77 -22.17 12.76
C GLN A 63 -16.24 -20.91 12.03
N ALA A 64 -17.56 -20.67 11.95
CA ALA A 64 -18.13 -19.47 11.38
C ALA A 64 -17.72 -18.21 12.14
N ARG A 65 -17.66 -18.26 13.48
CA ARG A 65 -17.15 -17.15 14.31
C ARG A 65 -15.67 -16.89 14.03
N THR A 66 -14.85 -17.92 14.00
CA THR A 66 -13.42 -17.80 13.69
C THR A 66 -13.19 -17.18 12.31
N ILE A 67 -13.95 -17.60 11.31
CA ILE A 67 -13.90 -17.01 9.96
C ILE A 67 -14.33 -15.53 9.98
N HIS A 68 -15.36 -15.21 10.74
CA HIS A 68 -15.84 -13.84 10.89
C HIS A 68 -14.77 -12.93 11.52
N ASP A 69 -14.18 -13.36 12.63
CA ASP A 69 -13.13 -12.62 13.35
C ASP A 69 -11.88 -12.42 12.47
N GLN A 70 -11.49 -13.46 11.72
CA GLN A 70 -10.40 -13.37 10.76
C GLN A 70 -10.71 -12.40 9.61
N ALA A 71 -11.94 -12.39 9.11
CA ALA A 71 -12.38 -11.48 8.06
C ALA A 71 -12.42 -10.03 8.55
N GLU A 72 -12.84 -9.77 9.79
CA GLU A 72 -12.79 -8.45 10.41
C GLU A 72 -11.33 -7.95 10.55
N LEU A 73 -10.45 -8.80 11.06
CA LEU A 73 -9.03 -8.48 11.19
C LEU A 73 -8.40 -8.15 9.83
N MET A 74 -8.71 -8.95 8.81
CA MET A 74 -8.22 -8.74 7.45
C MET A 74 -8.78 -7.44 6.84
N THR A 75 -10.04 -7.15 7.07
CA THR A 75 -10.67 -5.89 6.65
C THR A 75 -9.99 -4.69 7.31
N GLY A 76 -9.65 -4.79 8.59
CA GLY A 76 -8.89 -3.76 9.33
C GLY A 76 -7.50 -3.53 8.71
N LYS A 77 -6.76 -4.60 8.40
CA LYS A 77 -5.45 -4.52 7.73
C LYS A 77 -5.55 -3.86 6.36
N LEU A 78 -6.53 -4.26 5.54
CA LEU A 78 -6.73 -3.68 4.20
C LEU A 78 -7.07 -2.19 4.25
N ARG A 79 -7.90 -1.76 5.21
CA ARG A 79 -8.19 -0.34 5.42
C ARG A 79 -6.95 0.46 5.81
N ALA A 80 -6.10 -0.08 6.67
CA ALA A 80 -4.85 0.57 7.06
C ALA A 80 -3.91 0.72 5.84
N ILE A 81 -3.78 -0.32 5.01
CA ILE A 81 -3.00 -0.28 3.78
C ILE A 81 -3.58 0.76 2.81
N GLU A 82 -4.89 0.79 2.63
CA GLU A 82 -5.58 1.77 1.78
C GLU A 82 -5.29 3.21 2.23
N GLN A 83 -5.40 3.50 3.52
CA GLN A 83 -5.13 4.82 4.08
C GLN A 83 -3.68 5.26 3.82
N VAL A 84 -2.72 4.38 4.10
CA VAL A 84 -1.29 4.68 3.90
C VAL A 84 -0.97 4.83 2.41
N THR A 85 -1.53 3.99 1.56
CA THR A 85 -1.35 4.07 0.10
C THR A 85 -1.96 5.35 -0.48
N SER A 86 -3.14 5.74 -0.01
CA SER A 86 -3.79 7.00 -0.40
C SER A 86 -2.94 8.21 -0.01
N LEU A 87 -2.42 8.23 1.23
CA LEU A 87 -1.51 9.26 1.71
C LEU A 87 -0.21 9.30 0.88
N ALA A 88 0.37 8.14 0.57
CA ALA A 88 1.55 8.02 -0.26
C ALA A 88 1.31 8.59 -1.66
N ASN A 89 0.20 8.23 -2.31
CA ASN A 89 -0.16 8.72 -3.64
C ASN A 89 -0.37 10.24 -3.66
N ALA A 90 -1.07 10.79 -2.67
CA ALA A 90 -1.28 12.22 -2.56
C ALA A 90 0.05 12.97 -2.39
N THR A 91 0.92 12.47 -1.51
CA THR A 91 2.25 13.05 -1.26
C THR A 91 3.15 12.95 -2.49
N PHE A 92 3.20 11.78 -3.14
CA PHE A 92 3.96 11.56 -4.37
C PHE A 92 3.51 12.49 -5.50
N SER A 93 2.21 12.62 -5.71
CA SER A 93 1.62 13.50 -6.74
C SER A 93 1.98 14.96 -6.49
N LYS A 94 1.93 15.41 -5.23
CA LYS A 94 2.32 16.77 -4.84
C LYS A 94 3.81 17.03 -5.11
N ILE A 95 4.70 16.13 -4.68
CA ILE A 95 6.14 16.25 -4.89
C ILE A 95 6.49 16.20 -6.37
N SER A 96 5.89 15.28 -7.13
CA SER A 96 6.10 15.16 -8.58
C SER A 96 5.69 16.43 -9.33
N SER A 97 4.58 17.04 -8.94
CA SER A 97 4.11 18.31 -9.51
C SER A 97 5.10 19.45 -9.24
N GLN A 98 5.59 19.55 -8.00
CA GLN A 98 6.58 20.57 -7.63
C GLN A 98 7.92 20.32 -8.35
N LEU A 99 8.37 19.07 -8.44
CA LEU A 99 9.59 18.74 -9.19
C LEU A 99 9.48 19.14 -10.65
N ARG A 100 8.38 18.80 -11.34
CA ARG A 100 8.16 19.20 -12.74
C ARG A 100 8.23 20.72 -12.91
N ARG A 101 7.62 21.47 -11.99
CA ARG A 101 7.65 22.92 -12.02
C ARG A 101 9.08 23.45 -11.85
N THR A 102 9.80 23.00 -10.83
CA THR A 102 11.18 23.47 -10.58
C THR A 102 12.13 23.04 -11.68
N VAL A 103 11.98 21.86 -12.28
CA VAL A 103 12.76 21.43 -13.45
C VAL A 103 12.49 22.34 -14.67
N SER A 104 11.22 22.76 -14.88
CA SER A 104 10.88 23.70 -15.95
C SER A 104 11.49 25.08 -15.70
N GLU A 105 11.52 25.55 -14.45
CA GLU A 105 12.20 26.78 -14.05
C GLU A 105 13.73 26.67 -14.26
N LEU A 106 14.32 25.53 -13.85
CA LEU A 106 15.74 25.24 -14.02
C LEU A 106 16.15 25.23 -15.50
N LYS A 107 15.31 24.67 -16.37
CA LYS A 107 15.55 24.67 -17.81
C LYS A 107 15.69 26.09 -18.33
N LYS A 108 14.80 27.01 -17.93
CA LYS A 108 14.88 28.43 -18.30
C LYS A 108 16.16 29.13 -17.77
N VAL A 109 16.57 28.78 -16.53
CA VAL A 109 17.82 29.28 -15.96
C VAL A 109 19.02 28.86 -16.82
N ILE A 110 19.07 27.59 -17.24
CA ILE A 110 20.15 27.06 -18.09
C ILE A 110 20.13 27.72 -19.48
N GLU A 111 18.96 27.91 -20.08
CA GLU A 111 18.79 28.55 -21.39
C GLU A 111 19.28 30.01 -21.36
N ASN A 112 19.08 30.73 -20.26
CA ASN A 112 19.45 32.13 -20.13
C ASN A 112 20.90 32.36 -19.65
N ASN A 113 21.39 31.50 -18.74
CA ASN A 113 22.67 31.76 -18.02
C ASN A 113 23.73 30.69 -18.35
N GLY A 114 23.43 29.70 -19.22
CA GLY A 114 24.33 28.59 -19.48
C GLY A 114 24.32 27.55 -18.36
N VAL A 115 25.35 26.72 -18.31
CA VAL A 115 25.44 25.56 -17.36
C VAL A 115 26.43 25.78 -16.22
N ASP A 116 27.14 26.91 -16.22
CA ASP A 116 28.13 27.18 -15.17
C ASP A 116 27.44 27.70 -13.90
N TYR A 117 27.32 26.82 -12.90
CA TYR A 117 26.73 27.14 -11.61
C TYR A 117 27.45 28.32 -10.89
N GLY A 118 28.75 28.50 -11.15
CA GLY A 118 29.53 29.59 -10.55
C GLY A 118 29.02 30.97 -10.92
N THR A 119 28.50 31.13 -12.14
CA THR A 119 27.97 32.39 -12.68
C THR A 119 26.50 32.65 -12.32
N PHE A 120 25.82 31.70 -11.69
CA PHE A 120 24.39 31.84 -11.37
C PHE A 120 24.14 32.89 -10.29
N SER A 121 23.09 33.66 -10.50
CA SER A 121 22.56 34.56 -9.45
C SER A 121 22.05 33.75 -8.25
N ASN A 122 21.83 34.41 -7.12
CA ASN A 122 21.26 33.73 -5.93
C ASN A 122 19.90 33.13 -6.21
N GLU A 123 19.06 33.80 -7.00
CA GLU A 123 17.75 33.29 -7.41
C GLU A 123 17.88 32.02 -8.27
N SER A 124 18.83 32.01 -9.22
CA SER A 124 19.11 30.84 -10.06
C SER A 124 19.63 29.65 -9.24
N LYS A 125 20.51 29.92 -8.27
CA LYS A 125 21.01 28.91 -7.32
C LYS A 125 19.89 28.31 -6.45
N GLU A 126 18.93 29.15 -6.05
CA GLU A 126 17.75 28.69 -5.29
C GLU A 126 16.86 27.76 -6.14
N VAL A 127 16.71 28.03 -7.45
CA VAL A 127 15.98 27.11 -8.36
C VAL A 127 16.67 25.76 -8.44
N VAL A 128 18.00 25.74 -8.57
CA VAL A 128 18.79 24.49 -8.54
C VAL A 128 18.56 23.73 -7.24
N PHE A 129 18.72 24.43 -6.10
CA PHE A 129 18.55 23.84 -4.78
C PHE A 129 17.15 23.21 -4.61
N ARG A 130 16.09 23.94 -4.97
CA ARG A 130 14.71 23.42 -4.91
C ARG A 130 14.50 22.21 -5.80
N SER A 131 15.08 22.21 -7.01
CA SER A 131 14.98 21.07 -7.93
C SER A 131 15.62 19.81 -7.35
N VAL A 132 16.84 19.96 -6.79
CA VAL A 132 17.55 18.87 -6.12
C VAL A 132 16.76 18.37 -4.90
N LYS A 133 16.25 19.30 -4.07
CA LYS A 133 15.44 18.95 -2.90
C LYS A 133 14.21 18.11 -3.27
N PHE A 134 13.43 18.53 -4.27
CA PHE A 134 12.25 17.76 -4.68
C PHE A 134 12.61 16.44 -5.34
N ALA A 135 13.73 16.34 -6.07
CA ALA A 135 14.22 15.07 -6.59
C ALA A 135 14.60 14.09 -5.46
N GLN A 136 15.28 14.58 -4.43
CA GLN A 136 15.62 13.78 -3.25
C GLN A 136 14.37 13.31 -2.48
N LEU A 137 13.38 14.19 -2.30
CA LEU A 137 12.11 13.83 -1.66
C LEU A 137 11.35 12.79 -2.47
N LEU A 138 11.33 12.91 -3.79
CA LEU A 138 10.69 11.93 -4.67
C LEU A 138 11.40 10.56 -4.57
N LYS A 139 12.75 10.57 -4.57
CA LYS A 139 13.54 9.36 -4.35
C LYS A 139 13.20 8.72 -3.00
N ALA A 140 13.15 9.49 -1.92
CA ALA A 140 12.81 9.00 -0.60
C ALA A 140 11.41 8.35 -0.57
N MET A 141 10.44 8.89 -1.31
CA MET A 141 9.11 8.29 -1.47
C MET A 141 9.16 6.95 -2.23
N ILE A 142 9.93 6.88 -3.32
CA ILE A 142 10.08 5.64 -4.11
C ILE A 142 10.75 4.55 -3.29
N ASP A 143 11.75 4.89 -2.49
CA ASP A 143 12.49 3.96 -1.65
C ASP A 143 11.71 3.53 -0.37
N THR A 144 10.53 4.12 -0.14
CA THR A 144 9.72 3.80 1.04
C THR A 144 8.82 2.60 0.75
N ALA A 145 9.15 1.44 1.33
CA ALA A 145 8.31 0.25 1.25
C ALA A 145 7.02 0.45 2.06
N ILE A 146 5.87 0.21 1.45
CA ILE A 146 4.56 0.26 2.13
C ILE A 146 4.27 -1.08 2.79
N LEU A 147 4.58 -2.17 2.11
CA LEU A 147 4.39 -3.53 2.58
C LEU A 147 5.74 -4.22 2.73
N ASP A 148 5.83 -5.12 3.71
CA ASP A 148 6.94 -6.06 3.85
C ASP A 148 6.77 -7.25 2.88
N GLN A 149 7.71 -8.22 2.94
CA GLN A 149 7.68 -9.41 2.09
C GLN A 149 6.49 -10.32 2.36
N ASP A 150 5.90 -10.22 3.56
CA ASP A 150 4.73 -10.98 3.99
C ASP A 150 3.41 -10.25 3.71
N GLY A 151 3.46 -9.07 3.06
CA GLY A 151 2.30 -8.26 2.72
C GLY A 151 1.69 -7.50 3.90
N ASN A 152 2.40 -7.37 5.02
CA ASN A 152 1.96 -6.54 6.13
C ASN A 152 2.44 -5.11 5.97
N LEU A 153 1.66 -4.16 6.52
CA LEU A 153 2.04 -2.76 6.52
C LEU A 153 3.30 -2.54 7.37
N VAL A 154 4.30 -1.88 6.79
CA VAL A 154 5.50 -1.48 7.53
C VAL A 154 5.15 -0.34 8.47
N LEU A 155 5.26 -0.55 9.78
CA LEU A 155 4.78 0.39 10.82
C LEU A 155 5.39 1.80 10.72
N ALA A 156 6.64 1.91 10.27
CA ALA A 156 7.32 3.21 10.12
C ALA A 156 6.89 4.00 8.88
N THR A 157 6.19 3.37 7.93
CA THR A 157 5.92 3.94 6.61
C THR A 157 5.03 5.17 6.68
N GLU A 158 3.95 5.11 7.45
CA GLU A 158 3.03 6.24 7.59
C GLU A 158 3.72 7.49 8.13
N LYS A 159 4.54 7.32 9.20
CA LYS A 159 5.33 8.41 9.77
C LYS A 159 6.28 8.97 8.71
N ARG A 160 7.01 8.11 8.01
CA ARG A 160 7.98 8.51 6.99
C ARG A 160 7.34 9.30 5.85
N ILE A 161 6.18 8.88 5.38
CA ILE A 161 5.42 9.61 4.35
C ILE A 161 4.98 10.99 4.86
N LYS A 162 4.49 11.07 6.11
CA LYS A 162 4.11 12.35 6.75
C LYS A 162 5.30 13.30 6.89
N ASP A 163 6.47 12.78 7.28
CA ASP A 163 7.70 13.57 7.40
C ASP A 163 8.14 14.12 6.04
N VAL A 164 8.12 13.30 5.00
CA VAL A 164 8.40 13.74 3.62
C VAL A 164 7.40 14.79 3.15
N ALA A 165 6.11 14.62 3.45
CA ALA A 165 5.07 15.58 3.11
C ALA A 165 5.26 16.93 3.83
N ALA A 166 5.67 16.92 5.09
CA ALA A 166 5.98 18.11 5.87
C ALA A 166 7.17 18.88 5.28
N VAL A 167 8.27 18.18 4.96
CA VAL A 167 9.43 18.77 4.31
C VAL A 167 9.08 19.36 2.93
N ALA A 168 8.26 18.67 2.16
CA ALA A 168 7.78 19.13 0.85
C ALA A 168 6.92 20.40 0.96
N SER A 169 6.24 20.59 2.09
CA SER A 169 5.41 21.78 2.37
C SER A 169 6.16 22.93 3.02
N GLY A 170 7.47 22.79 3.25
CA GLY A 170 8.30 23.82 3.91
C GLY A 170 8.18 23.84 5.43
N GLN A 171 7.49 22.87 6.04
CA GLN A 171 7.48 22.70 7.49
C GLN A 171 8.78 22.02 7.93
N LYS A 172 9.33 22.42 9.09
CA LYS A 172 10.48 21.71 9.71
C LYS A 172 10.01 20.32 10.11
N ALA A 173 10.47 19.29 9.41
CA ALA A 173 10.36 17.93 9.91
C ALA A 173 11.32 17.79 11.09
N SER A 174 10.86 17.24 12.21
CA SER A 174 11.74 16.69 13.22
C SER A 174 12.34 15.39 12.64
N LEU A 175 13.48 15.52 11.99
CA LEU A 175 14.29 14.36 11.59
C LEU A 175 14.90 13.78 12.87
N ASP A 176 14.18 12.89 13.52
CA ASP A 176 14.78 11.96 14.46
C ASP A 176 15.72 11.07 13.65
N THR A 177 17.00 11.35 13.74
CA THR A 177 18.08 10.48 13.28
C THR A 177 17.93 9.15 14.02
N PRO A 178 17.88 8.00 13.33
CA PRO A 178 17.97 6.71 14.03
C PRO A 178 19.33 6.65 14.71
N SER A 179 19.32 6.55 16.02
CA SER A 179 20.51 6.22 16.81
C SER A 179 21.07 4.89 16.29
N ALA A 180 22.37 4.91 16.03
CA ALA A 180 23.17 3.76 15.60
C ALA A 180 23.10 2.59 16.59
#